data_9242e6ddd12f1021f19a5d01467541a2
#
_entry.id   9242e6ddd12f1021f19a5d01467541a2
#
_cell.length_a   1.000
_cell.length_b   1.000
_cell.length_c   1.000
_cell.angle_alpha   90.00
_cell.angle_beta   90.00
_cell.angle_gamma   90.00
#
_symmetry.space_group_name_H-M   'P 1'
#
loop_
_entity.id
_entity.type
_entity.pdbx_description
1 polymer ?
#
loop_
_entity_poly.entity_id
_entity_poly.type
_entity_poly.pdbx_seq_one_letter_code
_entity_poly.pdbx_strand_id
1 'polypeptide(L)'
;MKRILNTLLFLTFILTLLVPITGVHIHKLASVIFLILCLVHTGVYWKKMNIFRFFVLGLLFEVFLTGLFGMIFKQYPIILSIHTISSIAVVFFLAIHIFVFKKKICYSLRSHAHNANK
;
A
#
# COMPACT_ATOMS: atom_id res chain seq x y z
N MET A 1 -7.37 14.27 -10.45
CA MET A 1 -6.19 14.06 -9.60
C MET A 1 -6.27 12.83 -8.71
N LYS A 2 -7.30 12.68 -7.90
CA LYS A 2 -7.43 11.53 -6.97
C LYS A 2 -7.44 10.16 -7.66
N ARG A 3 -8.06 10.04 -8.84
CA ARG A 3 -8.08 8.81 -9.62
C ARG A 3 -6.69 8.43 -10.15
N ILE A 4 -5.94 9.41 -10.62
CA ILE A 4 -4.57 9.21 -11.13
C ILE A 4 -3.66 8.74 -10.00
N LEU A 5 -3.74 9.37 -8.83
CA LEU A 5 -2.97 9.00 -7.65
C LEU A 5 -3.26 7.55 -7.21
N ASN A 6 -4.54 7.16 -7.17
CA ASN A 6 -4.94 5.79 -6.81
C ASN A 6 -4.46 4.76 -7.84
N THR A 7 -4.51 5.11 -9.13
CA THR A 7 -4.02 4.25 -10.20
C THR A 7 -2.50 4.08 -10.14
N LEU A 8 -1.77 5.17 -9.92
CA LEU A 8 -0.31 5.14 -9.75
C LEU A 8 0.10 4.31 -8.53
N LEU A 9 -0.60 4.47 -7.40
CA LEU A 9 -0.40 3.65 -6.21
C LEU A 9 -0.59 2.17 -6.49
N PHE A 10 -1.66 1.81 -7.18
CA PHE A 10 -1.94 0.42 -7.52
C PHE A 10 -0.89 -0.16 -8.46
N LEU A 11 -0.47 0.58 -9.49
CA LEU A 11 0.56 0.15 -10.43
C LEU A 11 1.92 -0.04 -9.75
N THR A 12 2.34 0.91 -8.91
CA THR A 12 3.59 0.81 -8.16
C THR A 12 3.55 -0.31 -7.14
N PHE A 13 2.40 -0.56 -6.52
CA PHE A 13 2.19 -1.70 -5.63
C PHE A 13 2.39 -3.03 -6.35
N ILE A 14 1.75 -3.22 -7.50
CA ILE A 14 1.94 -4.42 -8.34
C ILE A 14 3.41 -4.58 -8.73
N LEU A 15 4.07 -3.49 -9.12
CA LEU A 15 5.47 -3.51 -9.50
C LEU A 15 6.38 -3.92 -8.34
N THR A 16 6.08 -3.52 -7.11
CA THR A 16 6.83 -3.97 -5.92
C THR A 16 6.67 -5.46 -5.63
N LEU A 17 5.53 -6.05 -6.00
CA LEU A 17 5.28 -7.48 -5.82
C LEU A 17 5.95 -8.36 -6.89
N LEU A 18 6.23 -7.81 -8.07
CA LEU A 18 6.81 -8.54 -9.20
C LEU A 18 8.34 -8.75 -9.09
N VAL A 19 8.86 -8.88 -7.87
CA VAL A 19 10.30 -9.09 -7.61
C VAL A 19 10.90 -10.27 -8.40
N PRO A 20 10.24 -11.44 -8.51
CA PRO A 20 10.79 -12.57 -9.26
C PRO A 20 11.04 -12.28 -10.75
N ILE A 21 10.31 -11.34 -11.31
CA ILE A 21 10.38 -10.99 -12.75
C ILE A 21 11.28 -9.77 -12.97
N THR A 22 11.15 -8.75 -12.11
CA THR A 22 11.81 -7.44 -12.29
C THR A 22 13.18 -7.35 -11.60
N GLY A 23 13.42 -8.22 -10.61
CA GLY A 23 14.67 -8.22 -9.84
C GLY A 23 14.68 -7.24 -8.67
N VAL A 24 15.70 -7.39 -7.83
CA VAL A 24 15.83 -6.66 -6.56
C VAL A 24 16.04 -5.15 -6.76
N HIS A 25 16.72 -4.74 -7.83
CA HIS A 25 16.99 -3.32 -8.09
C HIS A 25 15.72 -2.53 -8.41
N ILE A 26 14.84 -3.11 -9.23
CA ILE A 26 13.54 -2.50 -9.58
C ILE A 26 12.62 -2.50 -8.37
N HIS A 27 12.63 -3.57 -7.56
CA HIS A 27 11.89 -3.62 -6.30
C HIS A 27 12.27 -2.46 -5.36
N LYS A 28 13.56 -2.20 -5.19
CA LYS A 28 14.05 -1.08 -4.36
C LYS A 28 13.55 0.27 -4.84
N LEU A 29 13.68 0.54 -6.14
CA LEU A 29 13.22 1.78 -6.74
C LEU A 29 11.69 1.92 -6.65
N ALA A 30 10.96 0.87 -6.99
CA ALA A 30 9.51 0.84 -6.92
C ALA A 30 8.99 1.04 -5.50
N SER A 31 9.65 0.46 -4.48
CA SER A 31 9.25 0.61 -3.08
C SER A 31 9.43 2.05 -2.56
N VAL A 32 10.48 2.75 -2.97
CA VAL A 32 10.68 4.17 -2.64
C VAL A 32 9.59 5.03 -3.28
N ILE A 33 9.30 4.84 -4.56
CA ILE A 33 8.25 5.56 -5.28
C ILE A 33 6.88 5.27 -4.64
N PHE A 34 6.61 4.01 -4.32
CA PHE A 34 5.38 3.60 -3.66
C PHE A 34 5.21 4.26 -2.29
N LEU A 35 6.26 4.33 -1.48
CA LEU A 35 6.23 5.00 -0.18
C LEU A 35 5.90 6.49 -0.32
N ILE A 36 6.55 7.19 -1.27
CA ILE A 36 6.29 8.61 -1.52
C ILE A 36 4.83 8.82 -1.95
N LEU A 37 4.32 7.99 -2.85
CA LEU A 37 2.92 8.04 -3.30
C LEU A 37 1.95 7.75 -2.14
N CYS A 38 2.28 6.82 -1.24
CA CYS A 38 1.50 6.55 -0.04
C CYS A 38 1.44 7.75 0.91
N LEU A 39 2.55 8.44 1.11
CA LEU A 39 2.60 9.66 1.93
C LEU A 39 1.75 10.78 1.32
N VAL A 40 1.85 10.99 0.00
CA VAL A 40 1.00 11.95 -0.72
C VAL A 40 -0.47 11.57 -0.62
N HIS A 41 -0.80 10.30 -0.82
CA HIS A 41 -2.17 9.79 -0.68
C HIS A 41 -2.73 10.02 0.73
N THR A 42 -1.93 9.72 1.75
CA THR A 42 -2.29 9.97 3.15
C THR A 42 -2.52 11.45 3.42
N GLY A 43 -1.67 12.33 2.91
CA GLY A 43 -1.82 13.78 3.03
C GLY A 43 -3.12 14.29 2.39
N VAL A 44 -3.47 13.81 1.19
CA VAL A 44 -4.71 14.18 0.50
C VAL A 44 -5.96 13.72 1.25
N TYR A 45 -5.89 12.55 1.89
CA TYR A 45 -7.03 11.95 2.61
C TYR A 45 -6.91 12.07 4.14
N TRP A 46 -6.08 12.98 4.65
CA TRP A 46 -5.82 13.16 6.08
C TRP A 46 -7.09 13.27 6.93
N LYS A 47 -8.07 14.05 6.47
CA LYS A 47 -9.35 14.26 7.17
C LYS A 47 -10.23 13.00 7.29
N LYS A 48 -9.93 11.95 6.52
CA LYS A 48 -10.67 10.67 6.51
C LYS A 48 -9.87 9.53 7.15
N MET A 49 -8.80 9.87 7.89
CA MET A 49 -7.94 8.87 8.52
C MET A 49 -8.67 8.19 9.67
N ASN A 50 -8.71 6.86 9.61
CA ASN A 50 -9.13 5.98 10.69
C ASN A 50 -7.90 5.31 11.31
N ILE A 51 -8.06 4.80 12.53
CA ILE A 51 -7.00 4.09 13.24
C ILE A 51 -6.44 2.90 12.43
N PHE A 52 -7.29 2.21 11.69
CA PHE A 52 -6.88 1.12 10.79
C PHE A 52 -5.95 1.60 9.67
N ARG A 53 -6.26 2.73 9.04
CA ARG A 53 -5.42 3.32 7.97
C ARG A 53 -4.08 3.78 8.50
N PHE A 54 -4.10 4.35 9.70
CA PHE A 54 -2.87 4.75 10.39
C PHE A 54 -1.99 3.54 10.72
N PHE A 55 -2.59 2.44 11.16
CA PHE A 55 -1.90 1.18 11.41
C PHE A 55 -1.25 0.59 10.14
N VAL A 56 -1.98 0.58 9.01
CA VAL A 56 -1.44 0.13 7.72
C VAL A 56 -0.28 1.00 7.27
N LEU A 57 -0.36 2.30 7.45
CA LEU A 57 0.75 3.22 7.13
C LEU A 57 1.99 2.94 8.00
N GLY A 58 1.80 2.69 9.29
CA GLY A 58 2.87 2.32 10.21
C GLY A 58 3.56 1.01 9.82
N LEU A 59 2.78 -0.01 9.45
CA LEU A 59 3.30 -1.28 8.93
C LEU A 59 4.07 -1.10 7.62
N LEU A 60 3.56 -0.26 6.72
CA LEU A 60 4.25 0.05 5.46
C LEU A 60 5.61 0.69 5.72
N PHE A 61 5.66 1.62 6.66
CA PHE A 61 6.89 2.29 7.04
C PHE A 61 7.90 1.32 7.70
N GLU A 62 7.42 0.41 8.55
CA GLU A 62 8.22 -0.66 9.16
C GLU A 62 8.83 -1.57 8.10
N VAL A 63 8.04 -2.02 7.12
CA VAL A 63 8.52 -2.87 6.02
C VAL A 63 9.58 -2.14 5.18
N PHE A 64 9.41 -0.86 4.94
CA PHE A 64 10.41 -0.06 4.23
C PHE A 64 11.72 0.03 5.01
N LEU A 65 11.66 0.30 6.32
CA LEU A 65 12.84 0.36 7.19
C LEU A 65 13.56 -0.98 7.27
N THR A 66 12.84 -2.08 7.46
CA THR A 66 13.45 -3.42 7.50
C THR A 66 14.08 -3.82 6.17
N GLY A 67 13.50 -3.42 5.05
CA GLY A 67 14.10 -3.59 3.73
C GLY A 67 15.40 -2.80 3.58
N LEU A 68 15.43 -1.56 4.05
CA LEU A 68 16.61 -0.70 4.04
C LEU A 68 17.72 -1.25 4.94
N PHE A 69 17.40 -1.66 6.16
CA PHE A 69 18.35 -2.28 7.10
C PHE A 69 18.87 -3.62 6.58
N GLY A 70 18.03 -4.44 5.96
CA GLY A 70 18.44 -5.68 5.33
C GLY A 70 19.45 -5.49 4.20
N MET A 71 19.50 -4.31 3.56
CA MET A 71 20.54 -3.97 2.58
C MET A 71 21.85 -3.54 3.23
N ILE A 72 21.79 -2.83 4.35
CA ILE A 72 22.98 -2.34 5.07
C ILE A 72 23.63 -3.48 5.85
N PHE A 73 22.83 -4.28 6.53
CA PHE A 73 23.29 -5.38 7.40
C PHE A 73 23.10 -6.76 6.75
N LYS A 74 23.73 -6.98 5.60
CA LYS A 74 23.65 -8.24 4.86
C LYS A 74 24.08 -9.49 5.64
N GLN A 75 24.84 -9.33 6.70
CA GLN A 75 25.33 -10.41 7.56
C GLN A 75 24.27 -10.95 8.54
N TYR A 76 23.13 -10.27 8.67
CA TYR A 76 22.06 -10.69 9.57
C TYR A 76 20.81 -11.16 8.79
N PRO A 77 20.67 -12.47 8.55
CA PRO A 77 19.54 -13.01 7.77
C PRO A 77 18.18 -12.79 8.46
N ILE A 78 18.19 -12.59 9.80
CA ILE A 78 16.98 -12.32 10.58
C ILE A 78 16.25 -11.07 10.08
N ILE A 79 16.97 -9.99 9.74
CA ILE A 79 16.37 -8.74 9.27
C ILE A 79 15.61 -8.96 7.96
N LEU A 80 16.17 -9.75 7.05
CA LEU A 80 15.53 -10.09 5.79
C LEU A 80 14.30 -10.99 6.00
N SER A 81 14.32 -11.89 6.97
CA SER A 81 13.16 -12.71 7.34
C SER A 81 12.02 -11.86 7.90
N ILE A 82 12.33 -10.90 8.77
CA ILE A 82 11.34 -9.95 9.30
C ILE A 82 10.73 -9.13 8.16
N HIS A 83 11.56 -8.60 7.25
CA HIS A 83 11.07 -7.87 6.07
C HIS A 83 10.12 -8.72 5.23
N THR A 84 10.43 -9.98 4.99
CA THR A 84 9.59 -10.88 4.19
C THR A 84 8.25 -11.14 4.86
N ILE A 85 8.24 -11.46 6.16
CA ILE A 85 7.00 -11.73 6.91
C ILE A 85 6.14 -10.47 7.00
N SER A 86 6.72 -9.33 7.34
CA SER A 86 6.01 -8.05 7.44
C SER A 86 5.47 -7.61 6.08
N SER A 87 6.18 -7.83 4.98
CA SER A 87 5.70 -7.48 3.64
C SER A 87 4.49 -8.31 3.23
N ILE A 88 4.44 -9.60 3.57
CA ILE A 88 3.26 -10.44 3.34
C ILE A 88 2.06 -9.91 4.13
N ALA A 89 2.25 -9.54 5.39
CA ALA A 89 1.21 -8.95 6.22
C ALA A 89 0.70 -7.63 5.63
N VAL A 90 1.59 -6.74 5.17
CA VAL A 90 1.22 -5.46 4.52
C VAL A 90 0.43 -5.70 3.24
N VAL A 91 0.82 -6.65 2.40
CA VAL A 91 0.09 -7.02 1.18
C VAL A 91 -1.34 -7.44 1.52
N PHE A 92 -1.50 -8.26 2.54
CA PHE A 92 -2.80 -8.72 3.01
C PHE A 92 -3.69 -7.57 3.51
N PHE A 93 -3.16 -6.69 4.36
CA PHE A 93 -3.88 -5.53 4.86
C PHE A 93 -4.21 -4.50 3.78
N LEU A 94 -3.32 -4.28 2.82
CA LEU A 94 -3.58 -3.41 1.67
C LEU A 94 -4.66 -3.98 0.77
N ALA A 95 -4.67 -5.28 0.53
CA ALA A 95 -5.74 -5.95 -0.22
C ALA A 95 -7.10 -5.74 0.45
N ILE A 96 -7.19 -5.95 1.76
CA ILE A 96 -8.41 -5.67 2.54
C ILE A 96 -8.82 -4.20 2.41
N HIS A 97 -7.88 -3.26 2.53
CA HIS A 97 -8.14 -1.84 2.40
C HIS A 97 -8.74 -1.49 1.02
N ILE A 98 -8.19 -2.03 -0.05
CA ILE A 98 -8.67 -1.81 -1.42
C ILE A 98 -10.08 -2.40 -1.60
N PHE A 99 -10.32 -3.62 -1.13
CA PHE A 99 -11.63 -4.28 -1.25
C PHE A 99 -12.73 -3.58 -0.45
N VAL A 100 -12.45 -3.16 0.78
CA VAL A 100 -13.40 -2.43 1.62
C VAL A 100 -13.78 -1.08 1.00
N PHE A 101 -12.83 -0.40 0.38
CA PHE A 101 -13.09 0.88 -0.28
C PHE A 101 -13.98 0.72 -1.52
N LYS A 102 -13.74 -0.31 -2.34
CA LYS A 102 -14.62 -0.63 -3.49
C LYS A 102 -16.05 -0.94 -3.08
N LYS A 103 -16.25 -1.71 -2.03
CA LYS A 103 -17.58 -2.03 -1.51
C LYS A 103 -18.38 -0.78 -1.11
N LYS A 104 -17.76 0.16 -0.41
CA LYS A 104 -18.40 1.42 -0.01
C LYS A 104 -18.85 2.28 -1.21
N ILE A 105 -18.05 2.36 -2.25
CA ILE A 105 -18.39 3.11 -3.46
C ILE A 105 -19.58 2.47 -4.19
N CYS A 106 -19.60 1.16 -4.37
CA CYS A 106 -20.72 0.46 -4.99
C CYS A 106 -22.03 0.64 -4.21
N TYR A 107 -21.97 0.59 -2.89
CA TYR A 107 -23.15 0.78 -2.04
C TYR A 107 -23.70 2.20 -2.13
N SER A 108 -22.84 3.21 -2.14
CA SER A 108 -23.22 4.61 -2.28
C SER A 108 -23.89 4.89 -3.63
N LEU A 109 -23.34 4.35 -4.72
CA LEU A 109 -23.94 4.52 -6.06
C LEU A 109 -25.31 3.86 -6.18
N ARG A 110 -25.48 2.68 -5.58
CA ARG A 110 -26.79 1.96 -5.58
C ARG A 110 -27.84 2.72 -4.77
N SER A 111 -27.47 3.30 -3.63
CA SER A 111 -28.35 4.12 -2.80
C SER A 111 -28.83 5.37 -3.53
N HIS A 112 -27.94 6.06 -4.24
CA HIS A 112 -28.30 7.24 -5.05
C HIS A 112 -29.22 6.88 -6.22
N ALA A 113 -28.99 5.76 -6.91
CA ALA A 113 -29.86 5.31 -8.00
C ALA A 113 -31.27 4.95 -7.51
N HIS A 114 -31.38 4.33 -6.32
CA HIS A 114 -32.68 3.98 -5.74
C HIS A 114 -33.48 5.20 -5.32
N ASN A 115 -32.84 6.23 -4.78
CA ASN A 115 -33.50 7.48 -4.39
C ASN A 115 -33.88 8.35 -5.59
N ALA A 116 -33.18 8.26 -6.71
CA ALA A 116 -33.51 8.98 -7.94
C ALA A 116 -34.77 8.44 -8.66
N ASN A 117 -35.14 7.18 -8.38
CA ASN A 117 -36.32 6.53 -8.97
C ASN A 117 -37.61 6.62 -8.10
N LYS A 118 -37.54 7.32 -6.99
CA LYS A 118 -38.69 7.64 -6.14
C LYS A 118 -39.18 9.06 -6.37
#